data_feabbd40aba9b3fbbaa11748f0042fd5
#
_entry.id   feabbd40aba9b3fbbaa11748f0042fd5
#
_cell.length_a   1.000
_cell.length_b   1.000
_cell.length_c   1.000
_cell.angle_alpha   90.00
_cell.angle_beta   90.00
_cell.angle_gamma   90.00
#
_symmetry.space_group_name_H-M   'P 1'
#
loop_
_entity.id
_entity.type
_entity.pdbx_description
1 polymer ?
#
loop_
_entity_poly.entity_id
_entity_poly.type
_entity_poly.pdbx_seq_one_letter_code
_entity_poly.pdbx_strand_id
1 'polypeptide(L)'
;MTKKLQNITNKLAPLGAIIVILLLWFLACDMELVPAYMLPSPIDVVKAFVDNFSIMMKQAAVTLQETFYGLLIGIAIAFVIASLMDRFTIINKALYPVLVVTQTIPTIAIAPLLVLWMGFGMAPKITLVVLTTFFPIAIGLLNGFESVDVDAINLMRSMGATRLQIFRIVKLPNATASFFSGLRISAAYAVVGAVVSEWLGGFEGLGVYMTRVKKAYAFDKMFAVIVFISAISLVLMGIVILLERISMPWVHKTENLGDKK
;
A
#
# COMPACT_ATOMS: atom_id res chain seq x y z
N MET A 1 -13.21 29.11 -21.60
CA MET A 1 -13.53 28.62 -20.24
C MET A 1 -12.28 28.80 -19.40
N THR A 2 -12.30 29.64 -18.37
CA THR A 2 -11.10 30.13 -17.68
C THR A 2 -10.41 29.02 -16.89
N LYS A 3 -9.05 28.96 -16.87
CA LYS A 3 -8.20 28.01 -16.11
C LYS A 3 -8.69 27.81 -14.65
N LYS A 4 -9.34 28.81 -14.08
CA LYS A 4 -9.93 28.77 -12.74
C LYS A 4 -11.14 27.83 -12.63
N LEU A 5 -12.00 27.76 -13.66
CA LEU A 5 -13.14 26.83 -13.73
C LEU A 5 -12.66 25.39 -13.92
N GLN A 6 -11.67 25.14 -14.77
CA GLN A 6 -11.06 23.80 -14.94
C GLN A 6 -10.45 23.28 -13.64
N ASN A 7 -9.76 24.13 -12.87
CA ASN A 7 -9.18 23.72 -11.56
C ASN A 7 -10.26 23.38 -10.51
N ILE A 8 -11.38 24.09 -10.52
CA ILE A 8 -12.52 23.81 -9.63
C ILE A 8 -13.20 22.50 -10.06
N THR A 9 -13.45 22.33 -11.34
CA THR A 9 -14.06 21.09 -11.89
C THR A 9 -13.18 19.87 -11.61
N ASN A 10 -11.86 19.97 -11.80
CA ASN A 10 -10.94 18.86 -11.52
C ASN A 10 -10.86 18.47 -10.03
N LYS A 11 -11.09 19.43 -9.11
CA LYS A 11 -11.14 19.14 -7.67
C LYS A 11 -12.50 18.61 -7.20
N LEU A 12 -13.57 19.02 -7.87
CA LEU A 12 -14.94 18.60 -7.52
C LEU A 12 -15.36 17.29 -8.20
N ALA A 13 -14.76 16.94 -9.33
CA ALA A 13 -15.11 15.72 -10.07
C ALA A 13 -14.97 14.42 -9.22
N PRO A 14 -13.89 14.22 -8.44
CA PRO A 14 -13.80 13.03 -7.58
C PRO A 14 -14.87 12.98 -6.48
N LEU A 15 -15.17 14.15 -5.87
CA LEU A 15 -16.25 14.27 -4.88
C LEU A 15 -17.62 13.98 -5.50
N GLY A 16 -17.87 14.51 -6.70
CA GLY A 16 -19.10 14.22 -7.45
C GLY A 16 -19.27 12.74 -7.75
N ALA A 17 -18.20 12.07 -8.17
CA ALA A 17 -18.21 10.62 -8.43
C ALA A 17 -18.54 9.81 -7.15
N ILE A 18 -17.95 10.15 -6.01
CA ILE A 18 -18.24 9.51 -4.72
C ILE A 18 -19.70 9.72 -4.33
N ILE A 19 -20.21 10.96 -4.46
CA ILE A 19 -21.62 11.26 -4.14
C ILE A 19 -22.57 10.47 -5.06
N VAL A 20 -22.27 10.38 -6.35
CA VAL A 20 -23.09 9.59 -7.30
C VAL A 20 -23.11 8.11 -6.91
N ILE A 21 -21.95 7.53 -6.56
CA ILE A 21 -21.87 6.12 -6.11
C ILE A 21 -22.69 5.91 -4.84
N LEU A 22 -22.58 6.82 -3.85
CA LEU A 22 -23.35 6.72 -2.61
C LEU A 22 -24.85 6.87 -2.85
N LEU A 23 -25.26 7.76 -3.74
CA LEU A 23 -26.68 7.94 -4.14
C LEU A 23 -27.19 6.69 -4.85
N LEU A 24 -26.45 6.11 -5.78
CA LEU A 24 -26.83 4.88 -6.45
C LEU A 24 -26.97 3.72 -5.46
N TRP A 25 -26.04 3.62 -4.48
CA TRP A 25 -26.16 2.63 -3.43
C TRP A 25 -27.40 2.85 -2.56
N PHE A 26 -27.64 4.09 -2.13
CA PHE A 26 -28.84 4.44 -1.34
C PHE A 26 -30.12 4.11 -2.10
N LEU A 27 -30.22 4.51 -3.37
CA LEU A 27 -31.39 4.23 -4.22
C LEU A 27 -31.60 2.73 -4.43
N ALA A 28 -30.54 1.96 -4.64
CA ALA A 28 -30.63 0.51 -4.79
C ALA A 28 -31.21 -0.18 -3.53
N CYS A 29 -30.89 0.35 -2.33
CA CYS A 29 -31.46 -0.12 -1.09
C CYS A 29 -32.91 0.35 -0.88
N ASP A 30 -33.22 1.61 -1.18
CA ASP A 30 -34.53 2.21 -1.00
C ASP A 30 -35.60 1.61 -1.95
N MET A 31 -35.17 1.29 -3.18
CA MET A 31 -36.02 0.62 -4.18
C MET A 31 -36.13 -0.90 -3.99
N GLU A 32 -35.55 -1.45 -2.92
CA GLU A 32 -35.52 -2.89 -2.62
C GLU A 32 -35.02 -3.77 -3.79
N LEU A 33 -34.14 -3.21 -4.64
CA LEU A 33 -33.55 -3.94 -5.76
C LEU A 33 -32.70 -5.13 -5.30
N VAL A 34 -32.14 -5.02 -4.09
CA VAL A 34 -31.37 -6.07 -3.43
C VAL A 34 -31.92 -6.24 -2.01
N PRO A 35 -32.13 -7.49 -1.54
CA PRO A 35 -32.59 -7.73 -0.18
C PRO A 35 -31.71 -7.06 0.86
N ALA A 36 -32.31 -6.42 1.86
CA ALA A 36 -31.61 -5.65 2.91
C ALA A 36 -30.54 -6.47 3.69
N TYR A 37 -30.75 -7.79 3.77
CA TYR A 37 -29.75 -8.69 4.38
C TYR A 37 -28.51 -8.92 3.50
N MET A 38 -28.56 -8.63 2.20
CA MET A 38 -27.40 -8.78 1.30
C MET A 38 -26.68 -7.44 1.10
N LEU A 39 -27.43 -6.34 0.97
CA LEU A 39 -26.90 -5.00 0.81
C LEU A 39 -27.54 -4.06 1.85
N PRO A 40 -26.87 -3.83 2.98
CA PRO A 40 -27.33 -2.90 4.01
C PRO A 40 -27.30 -1.46 3.48
N SER A 41 -28.18 -0.61 4.01
CA SER A 41 -28.19 0.80 3.63
C SER A 41 -26.92 1.51 4.13
N PRO A 42 -26.47 2.58 3.46
CA PRO A 42 -25.35 3.39 3.95
C PRO A 42 -25.54 3.88 5.39
N ILE A 43 -26.78 4.15 5.77
CA ILE A 43 -27.14 4.59 7.14
C ILE A 43 -26.91 3.47 8.15
N ASP A 44 -27.30 2.23 7.84
CA ASP A 44 -27.10 1.08 8.72
C ASP A 44 -25.61 0.76 8.87
N VAL A 45 -24.83 0.91 7.79
CA VAL A 45 -23.37 0.76 7.85
C VAL A 45 -22.73 1.79 8.78
N VAL A 46 -23.16 3.06 8.73
CA VAL A 46 -22.66 4.10 9.63
C VAL A 46 -23.06 3.82 11.08
N LYS A 47 -24.29 3.41 11.33
CA LYS A 47 -24.74 3.00 12.67
C LYS A 47 -23.91 1.82 13.19
N ALA A 48 -23.78 0.76 12.39
CA ALA A 48 -22.98 -0.41 12.74
C ALA A 48 -21.51 -0.03 13.03
N PHE A 49 -20.94 0.94 12.29
CA PHE A 49 -19.61 1.46 12.56
C PHE A 49 -19.51 2.14 13.92
N VAL A 50 -20.43 3.06 14.23
CA VAL A 50 -20.44 3.79 15.51
C VAL A 50 -20.64 2.84 16.69
N ASP A 51 -21.63 1.95 16.62
CA ASP A 51 -21.98 1.01 17.68
C ASP A 51 -20.85 0.00 17.98
N ASN A 52 -20.07 -0.37 16.97
CA ASN A 52 -18.99 -1.35 17.10
C ASN A 52 -17.59 -0.73 17.06
N PHE A 53 -17.46 0.59 17.10
CA PHE A 53 -16.19 1.29 16.94
C PHE A 53 -15.11 0.82 17.93
N SER A 54 -15.47 0.63 19.21
CA SER A 54 -14.52 0.19 20.24
C SER A 54 -13.94 -1.21 19.94
N ILE A 55 -14.80 -2.14 19.47
CA ILE A 55 -14.36 -3.49 19.10
C ILE A 55 -13.48 -3.43 17.85
N MET A 56 -13.92 -2.69 16.83
CA MET A 56 -13.18 -2.54 15.58
C MET A 56 -11.80 -1.90 15.80
N MET A 57 -11.70 -0.92 16.69
CA MET A 57 -10.43 -0.27 17.03
C MET A 57 -9.45 -1.23 17.74
N LYS A 58 -9.93 -2.12 18.63
CA LYS A 58 -9.10 -3.17 19.23
C LYS A 58 -8.56 -4.13 18.17
N GLN A 59 -9.40 -4.56 17.23
CA GLN A 59 -9.00 -5.44 16.15
C GLN A 59 -8.03 -4.73 15.17
N ALA A 60 -8.28 -3.45 14.91
CA ALA A 60 -7.40 -2.63 14.07
C ALA A 60 -5.99 -2.50 14.64
N ALA A 61 -5.83 -2.43 15.95
CA ALA A 61 -4.52 -2.36 16.59
C ALA A 61 -3.65 -3.59 16.23
N VAL A 62 -4.24 -4.79 16.17
CA VAL A 62 -3.55 -6.03 15.78
C VAL A 62 -3.18 -5.97 14.30
N THR A 63 -4.14 -5.67 13.42
CA THR A 63 -3.90 -5.55 11.98
C THR A 63 -2.83 -4.50 11.66
N LEU A 64 -2.84 -3.36 12.37
CA LEU A 64 -1.83 -2.31 12.21
C LEU A 64 -0.44 -2.75 12.67
N GLN A 65 -0.32 -3.52 13.75
CA GLN A 65 0.95 -4.08 14.18
C GLN A 65 1.53 -5.02 13.13
N GLU A 66 0.72 -5.95 12.60
CA GLU A 66 1.12 -6.88 11.54
C GLU A 66 1.54 -6.12 10.27
N THR A 67 0.75 -5.12 9.87
CA THR A 67 1.04 -4.25 8.74
C THR A 67 2.35 -3.48 8.93
N PHE A 68 2.56 -2.88 10.10
CA PHE A 68 3.74 -2.08 10.39
C PHE A 68 5.02 -2.92 10.37
N TYR A 69 5.04 -4.04 11.09
CA TYR A 69 6.22 -4.93 11.11
C TYR A 69 6.48 -5.54 9.73
N GLY A 70 5.44 -5.98 9.02
CA GLY A 70 5.58 -6.53 7.69
C GLY A 70 6.13 -5.52 6.68
N LEU A 71 5.60 -4.29 6.70
CA LEU A 71 6.07 -3.21 5.83
C LEU A 71 7.52 -2.82 6.15
N LEU A 72 7.88 -2.68 7.43
CA LEU A 72 9.23 -2.33 7.85
C LEU A 72 10.26 -3.39 7.41
N ILE A 73 9.96 -4.66 7.64
CA ILE A 73 10.81 -5.78 7.22
C ILE A 73 10.87 -5.84 5.69
N GLY A 74 9.74 -5.65 5.01
CA GLY A 74 9.66 -5.61 3.54
C GLY A 74 10.55 -4.51 2.95
N ILE A 75 10.53 -3.30 3.53
CA ILE A 75 11.42 -2.19 3.14
C ILE A 75 12.89 -2.57 3.32
N ALA A 76 13.24 -3.13 4.48
CA ALA A 76 14.63 -3.50 4.77
C ALA A 76 15.16 -4.56 3.80
N ILE A 77 14.39 -5.62 3.54
CA ILE A 77 14.75 -6.68 2.59
C ILE A 77 14.83 -6.12 1.17
N ALA A 78 13.85 -5.32 0.74
CA ALA A 78 13.83 -4.70 -0.58
C ALA A 78 15.06 -3.82 -0.82
N PHE A 79 15.43 -3.00 0.17
CA PHE A 79 16.61 -2.14 0.08
C PHE A 79 17.91 -2.95 -0.06
N VAL A 80 18.07 -3.99 0.75
CA VAL A 80 19.26 -4.87 0.70
C VAL A 80 19.34 -5.57 -0.67
N ILE A 81 18.25 -6.19 -1.11
CA ILE A 81 18.22 -6.95 -2.37
C ILE A 81 18.41 -6.02 -3.57
N ALA A 82 17.70 -4.90 -3.65
CA ALA A 82 17.86 -3.93 -4.73
C ALA A 82 19.30 -3.38 -4.79
N SER A 83 19.92 -3.09 -3.63
CA SER A 83 21.31 -2.64 -3.57
C SER A 83 22.30 -3.70 -4.03
N LEU A 84 22.07 -4.97 -3.70
CA LEU A 84 22.89 -6.10 -4.19
C LEU A 84 22.72 -6.30 -5.70
N MET A 85 21.50 -6.19 -6.20
CA MET A 85 21.20 -6.30 -7.63
C MET A 85 21.84 -5.15 -8.43
N ASP A 86 21.80 -3.92 -7.92
CA ASP A 86 22.51 -2.78 -8.53
C ASP A 86 24.03 -2.96 -8.51
N ARG A 87 24.56 -3.56 -7.46
CA ARG A 87 26.00 -3.76 -7.29
C ARG A 87 26.56 -4.87 -8.15
N PHE A 88 25.80 -5.96 -8.36
CA PHE A 88 26.25 -7.19 -9.02
C PHE A 88 25.33 -7.58 -10.16
N THR A 89 25.74 -7.39 -11.38
CA THR A 89 24.96 -7.72 -12.59
C THR A 89 24.52 -9.18 -12.64
N ILE A 90 25.32 -10.11 -12.10
CA ILE A 90 24.95 -11.54 -12.01
C ILE A 90 23.75 -11.73 -11.10
N ILE A 91 23.74 -11.07 -9.95
CA ILE A 91 22.63 -11.12 -8.98
C ILE A 91 21.38 -10.51 -9.62
N ASN A 92 21.49 -9.39 -10.32
CA ASN A 92 20.37 -8.77 -11.04
C ASN A 92 19.78 -9.75 -12.06
N LYS A 93 20.59 -10.30 -12.96
CA LYS A 93 20.12 -11.26 -13.97
C LYS A 93 19.49 -12.53 -13.39
N ALA A 94 19.96 -12.97 -12.23
CA ALA A 94 19.43 -14.17 -11.56
C ALA A 94 18.14 -13.87 -10.79
N LEU A 95 18.09 -12.78 -10.00
CA LEU A 95 16.96 -12.48 -9.13
C LEU A 95 15.82 -11.75 -9.83
N TYR A 96 16.07 -10.92 -10.84
CA TYR A 96 15.03 -10.16 -11.52
C TYR A 96 13.88 -11.05 -12.06
N PRO A 97 14.17 -12.16 -12.80
CA PRO A 97 13.10 -13.07 -13.24
C PRO A 97 12.34 -13.71 -12.06
N VAL A 98 13.05 -14.06 -10.98
CA VAL A 98 12.44 -14.62 -9.77
C VAL A 98 11.47 -13.62 -9.12
N LEU A 99 11.89 -12.35 -9.00
CA LEU A 99 11.04 -11.29 -8.48
C LEU A 99 9.76 -11.14 -9.33
N VAL A 100 9.88 -11.16 -10.65
CA VAL A 100 8.72 -11.07 -11.55
C VAL A 100 7.78 -12.27 -11.35
N VAL A 101 8.33 -13.49 -11.28
CA VAL A 101 7.52 -14.70 -11.08
C VAL A 101 6.80 -14.68 -9.72
N THR A 102 7.43 -14.19 -8.64
CA THR A 102 6.78 -14.13 -7.32
C THR A 102 5.50 -13.30 -7.34
N GLN A 103 5.37 -12.32 -8.23
CA GLN A 103 4.15 -11.50 -8.36
C GLN A 103 3.00 -12.21 -9.07
N THR A 104 3.29 -13.27 -9.81
CA THR A 104 2.23 -14.05 -10.49
C THR A 104 1.54 -15.04 -9.54
N ILE A 105 2.14 -15.30 -8.38
CA ILE A 105 1.58 -16.23 -7.40
C ILE A 105 0.50 -15.51 -6.57
N PRO A 106 -0.76 -15.99 -6.57
CA PRO A 106 -1.80 -15.40 -5.76
C PRO A 106 -1.46 -15.47 -4.27
N THR A 107 -1.35 -14.31 -3.62
CA THR A 107 -0.98 -14.23 -2.19
C THR A 107 -1.95 -14.98 -1.28
N ILE A 108 -3.23 -15.02 -1.64
CA ILE A 108 -4.26 -15.77 -0.91
C ILE A 108 -3.98 -17.29 -0.94
N ALA A 109 -3.31 -17.79 -1.98
CA ALA A 109 -2.96 -19.22 -2.08
C ALA A 109 -1.74 -19.57 -1.23
N ILE A 110 -0.84 -18.60 -0.98
CA ILE A 110 0.35 -18.79 -0.13
C ILE A 110 -0.02 -18.75 1.36
N ALA A 111 -1.01 -17.98 1.75
CA ALA A 111 -1.35 -17.75 3.15
C ALA A 111 -1.61 -19.05 3.96
N PRO A 112 -2.36 -20.07 3.47
CA PRO A 112 -2.50 -21.34 4.18
C PRO A 112 -1.18 -22.11 4.36
N LEU A 113 -0.28 -22.03 3.37
CA LEU A 113 1.03 -22.68 3.43
C LEU A 113 1.92 -22.03 4.50
N LEU A 114 1.88 -20.70 4.61
CA LEU A 114 2.60 -19.98 5.66
C LEU A 114 2.12 -20.39 7.05
N VAL A 115 0.81 -20.54 7.24
CA VAL A 115 0.25 -21.02 8.52
C VAL A 115 0.67 -22.46 8.78
N LEU A 116 0.71 -23.32 7.76
CA LEU A 116 1.16 -24.70 7.90
C LEU A 116 2.65 -24.80 8.28
N TRP A 117 3.50 -23.96 7.72
CA TRP A 117 4.95 -24.00 7.95
C TRP A 117 5.38 -23.27 9.23
N MET A 118 4.72 -22.16 9.56
CA MET A 118 5.11 -21.27 10.66
C MET A 118 4.18 -21.34 11.87
N GLY A 119 3.09 -22.12 11.77
CA GLY A 119 2.06 -22.21 12.80
C GLY A 119 1.12 -21.00 12.83
N PHE A 120 0.24 -21.01 13.85
CA PHE A 120 -0.66 -19.89 14.10
C PHE A 120 0.06 -18.77 14.89
N GLY A 121 -0.25 -17.52 14.57
CA GLY A 121 0.32 -16.36 15.26
C GLY A 121 0.64 -15.19 14.35
N MET A 122 1.54 -14.31 14.77
CA MET A 122 1.93 -13.12 14.01
C MET A 122 2.92 -13.44 12.87
N ALA A 123 3.74 -14.47 13.01
CA ALA A 123 4.81 -14.78 12.05
C ALA A 123 4.31 -15.01 10.62
N PRO A 124 3.35 -15.92 10.33
CA PRO A 124 2.84 -16.12 8.97
C PRO A 124 2.19 -14.86 8.40
N LYS A 125 1.53 -14.05 9.23
CA LYS A 125 0.84 -12.84 8.83
C LYS A 125 1.84 -11.75 8.42
N ILE A 126 2.84 -11.49 9.25
CA ILE A 126 3.94 -10.56 8.93
C ILE A 126 4.65 -11.03 7.65
N THR A 127 4.91 -12.33 7.50
CA THR A 127 5.55 -12.87 6.30
C THR A 127 4.72 -12.63 5.05
N LEU A 128 3.40 -12.76 5.10
CA LEU A 128 2.53 -12.47 3.95
C LEU A 128 2.57 -10.98 3.60
N VAL A 129 2.55 -10.09 4.60
CA VAL A 129 2.71 -8.65 4.38
C VAL A 129 4.06 -8.35 3.74
N VAL A 130 5.16 -8.95 4.22
CA VAL A 130 6.49 -8.81 3.61
C VAL A 130 6.46 -9.21 2.13
N LEU A 131 5.90 -10.38 1.81
CA LEU A 131 5.84 -10.87 0.43
C LEU A 131 5.04 -9.94 -0.50
N THR A 132 3.95 -9.34 0.00
CA THR A 132 3.13 -8.44 -0.81
C THR A 132 3.75 -7.05 -1.00
N THR A 133 4.54 -6.58 -0.03
CA THR A 133 5.10 -5.22 -0.03
C THR A 133 6.51 -5.13 -0.59
N PHE A 134 7.26 -6.21 -0.48
CA PHE A 134 8.67 -6.27 -0.89
C PHE A 134 8.89 -5.92 -2.38
N PHE A 135 8.12 -6.53 -3.28
CA PHE A 135 8.35 -6.40 -4.71
C PHE A 135 8.18 -4.96 -5.23
N PRO A 136 7.07 -4.24 -4.98
CA PRO A 136 6.92 -2.88 -5.49
C PRO A 136 8.04 -1.95 -5.01
N ILE A 137 8.52 -2.16 -3.75
CA ILE A 137 9.63 -1.38 -3.19
C ILE A 137 10.94 -1.73 -3.87
N ALA A 138 11.24 -3.03 -4.06
CA ALA A 138 12.46 -3.48 -4.70
C ALA A 138 12.57 -3.00 -6.15
N ILE A 139 11.50 -3.12 -6.93
CA ILE A 139 11.45 -2.64 -8.32
C ILE A 139 11.53 -1.11 -8.36
N GLY A 140 10.84 -0.41 -7.47
CA GLY A 140 10.96 1.05 -7.35
C GLY A 140 12.41 1.50 -7.13
N LEU A 141 13.11 0.86 -6.19
CA LEU A 141 14.53 1.13 -5.95
C LEU A 141 15.41 0.83 -7.16
N LEU A 142 15.23 -0.35 -7.79
CA LEU A 142 16.00 -0.73 -8.98
C LEU A 142 15.83 0.26 -10.12
N ASN A 143 14.58 0.59 -10.46
CA ASN A 143 14.27 1.58 -11.48
C ASN A 143 14.92 2.94 -11.17
N GLY A 144 14.90 3.33 -9.89
CA GLY A 144 15.53 4.56 -9.44
C GLY A 144 17.06 4.53 -9.54
N PHE A 145 17.71 3.39 -9.27
CA PHE A 145 19.16 3.24 -9.45
C PHE A 145 19.56 3.22 -10.94
N GLU A 146 18.73 2.66 -11.81
CA GLU A 146 18.97 2.56 -13.25
C GLU A 146 18.67 3.87 -14.00
N SER A 147 17.79 4.72 -13.46
CA SER A 147 17.40 6.00 -14.08
C SER A 147 18.43 7.12 -13.93
N VAL A 148 19.55 6.86 -13.26
CA VAL A 148 20.64 7.84 -13.08
C VAL A 148 21.33 8.09 -14.40
N ASP A 149 21.57 9.37 -14.71
CA ASP A 149 22.33 9.80 -15.87
C ASP A 149 23.75 9.20 -15.87
N VAL A 150 24.08 8.52 -16.95
CA VAL A 150 25.40 7.88 -17.16
C VAL A 150 26.52 8.92 -17.15
N ASP A 151 26.26 10.13 -17.66
CA ASP A 151 27.26 11.20 -17.68
C ASP A 151 27.58 11.70 -16.29
N ALA A 152 26.58 11.79 -15.41
CA ALA A 152 26.78 12.11 -13.99
C ALA A 152 27.67 11.05 -13.29
N ILE A 153 27.43 9.76 -13.58
CA ILE A 153 28.27 8.67 -13.06
C ILE A 153 29.70 8.77 -13.59
N ASN A 154 29.87 9.03 -14.88
CA ASN A 154 31.18 9.14 -15.52
C ASN A 154 31.97 10.37 -15.01
N LEU A 155 31.27 11.51 -14.80
CA LEU A 155 31.86 12.69 -14.17
C LEU A 155 32.40 12.38 -12.78
N MET A 156 31.59 11.73 -11.92
CA MET A 156 32.01 11.33 -10.58
C MET A 156 33.25 10.40 -10.63
N ARG A 157 33.28 9.45 -11.57
CA ARG A 157 34.44 8.56 -11.77
C ARG A 157 35.70 9.33 -12.20
N SER A 158 35.57 10.31 -13.10
CA SER A 158 36.68 11.16 -13.55
C SER A 158 37.24 12.01 -12.41
N MET A 159 36.38 12.36 -11.43
CA MET A 159 36.80 13.06 -10.20
C MET A 159 37.39 12.11 -9.14
N GLY A 160 37.57 10.81 -9.44
CA GLY A 160 38.16 9.82 -8.54
C GLY A 160 37.18 9.28 -7.48
N ALA A 161 35.87 9.47 -7.65
CA ALA A 161 34.88 8.97 -6.69
C ALA A 161 34.83 7.44 -6.65
N THR A 162 34.82 6.90 -5.45
CA THR A 162 34.62 5.47 -5.22
C THR A 162 33.18 5.05 -5.55
N ARG A 163 32.97 3.75 -5.79
CA ARG A 163 31.62 3.21 -6.07
C ARG A 163 30.62 3.51 -4.94
N LEU A 164 31.05 3.49 -3.68
CA LEU A 164 30.19 3.80 -2.55
C LEU A 164 29.81 5.29 -2.52
N GLN A 165 30.71 6.18 -2.91
CA GLN A 165 30.42 7.61 -3.05
C GLN A 165 29.41 7.85 -4.17
N ILE A 166 29.56 7.21 -5.33
CA ILE A 166 28.59 7.30 -6.43
C ILE A 166 27.22 6.79 -5.96
N PHE A 167 27.18 5.65 -5.26
CA PHE A 167 25.92 5.10 -4.73
C PHE A 167 25.23 6.06 -3.76
N ARG A 168 25.96 6.59 -2.76
CA ARG A 168 25.39 7.45 -1.72
C ARG A 168 25.03 8.86 -2.20
N ILE A 169 25.84 9.43 -3.12
CA ILE A 169 25.71 10.85 -3.52
C ILE A 169 24.81 11.00 -4.76
N VAL A 170 24.81 10.01 -5.65
CA VAL A 170 24.07 10.09 -6.93
C VAL A 170 22.90 9.11 -6.99
N LYS A 171 23.18 7.81 -6.85
CA LYS A 171 22.16 6.77 -7.08
C LYS A 171 21.06 6.79 -6.01
N LEU A 172 21.41 6.81 -4.74
CA LEU A 172 20.46 6.74 -3.65
C LEU A 172 19.51 7.97 -3.60
N PRO A 173 20.01 9.22 -3.71
CA PRO A 173 19.12 10.38 -3.79
C PRO A 173 18.22 10.36 -5.03
N ASN A 174 18.73 9.92 -6.19
CA ASN A 174 17.92 9.80 -7.40
C ASN A 174 16.82 8.75 -7.27
N ALA A 175 17.10 7.63 -6.60
CA ALA A 175 16.15 6.55 -6.40
C ALA A 175 15.04 6.88 -5.39
N THR A 176 15.17 7.95 -4.61
CA THR A 176 14.21 8.29 -3.54
C THR A 176 12.79 8.48 -4.08
N ALA A 177 12.61 9.13 -5.22
CA ALA A 177 11.30 9.33 -5.83
C ALA A 177 10.64 8.01 -6.26
N SER A 178 11.40 7.14 -6.92
CA SER A 178 10.93 5.81 -7.34
C SER A 178 10.68 4.89 -6.15
N PHE A 179 11.50 4.98 -5.09
CA PHE A 179 11.28 4.29 -3.82
C PHE A 179 9.93 4.67 -3.20
N PHE A 180 9.63 5.97 -3.05
CA PHE A 180 8.35 6.41 -2.50
C PHE A 180 7.16 6.03 -3.38
N SER A 181 7.36 5.99 -4.71
CA SER A 181 6.33 5.47 -5.62
C SER A 181 6.02 4.00 -5.35
N GLY A 182 7.04 3.15 -5.20
CA GLY A 182 6.87 1.75 -4.79
C GLY A 182 6.29 1.60 -3.39
N LEU A 183 6.73 2.42 -2.44
CA LEU A 183 6.26 2.42 -1.05
C LEU A 183 4.78 2.79 -0.93
N ARG A 184 4.28 3.72 -1.74
CA ARG A 184 2.83 4.06 -1.77
C ARG A 184 1.98 2.87 -2.19
N ILE A 185 2.41 2.14 -3.22
CA ILE A 185 1.73 0.92 -3.67
C ILE A 185 1.78 -0.13 -2.55
N SER A 186 2.95 -0.34 -1.96
CA SER A 186 3.15 -1.31 -0.87
C SER A 186 2.35 -0.97 0.38
N ALA A 187 2.19 0.30 0.73
CA ALA A 187 1.38 0.72 1.87
C ALA A 187 -0.11 0.32 1.72
N ALA A 188 -0.66 0.45 0.51
CA ALA A 188 -2.02 -0.01 0.23
C ALA A 188 -2.13 -1.53 0.33
N TYR A 189 -1.18 -2.27 -0.24
CA TYR A 189 -1.16 -3.74 -0.19
C TYR A 189 -0.82 -4.31 1.18
N ALA A 190 -0.12 -3.59 2.04
CA ALA A 190 0.27 -4.05 3.37
C ALA A 190 -0.94 -4.35 4.26
N VAL A 191 -1.91 -3.42 4.29
CA VAL A 191 -3.15 -3.61 5.07
C VAL A 191 -3.98 -4.75 4.49
N VAL A 192 -4.11 -4.82 3.16
CA VAL A 192 -4.83 -5.92 2.48
C VAL A 192 -4.17 -7.26 2.77
N GLY A 193 -2.83 -7.34 2.70
CA GLY A 193 -2.07 -8.54 3.02
C GLY A 193 -2.27 -9.01 4.47
N ALA A 194 -2.27 -8.09 5.43
CA ALA A 194 -2.58 -8.41 6.83
C ALA A 194 -3.99 -8.98 6.98
N VAL A 195 -5.00 -8.29 6.44
CA VAL A 195 -6.41 -8.75 6.51
C VAL A 195 -6.60 -10.12 5.86
N VAL A 196 -5.99 -10.37 4.70
CA VAL A 196 -6.07 -11.68 4.01
C VAL A 196 -5.42 -12.78 4.83
N SER A 197 -4.27 -12.52 5.46
CA SER A 197 -3.60 -13.49 6.32
C SER A 197 -4.40 -13.83 7.58
N GLU A 198 -5.11 -12.84 8.15
CA GLU A 198 -5.97 -13.00 9.30
C GLU A 198 -7.19 -13.90 9.02
N TRP A 199 -7.70 -13.94 7.78
CA TRP A 199 -8.82 -14.83 7.42
C TRP A 199 -8.49 -16.30 7.59
N LEU A 200 -7.23 -16.67 7.45
CA LEU A 200 -6.78 -18.06 7.34
C LEU A 200 -6.12 -18.60 8.61
N GLY A 201 -5.60 -17.72 9.45
CA GLY A 201 -4.83 -18.16 10.62
C GLY A 201 -4.89 -17.24 11.84
N GLY A 202 -5.84 -16.28 11.88
CA GLY A 202 -5.93 -15.29 12.94
C GLY A 202 -6.89 -15.67 14.05
N PHE A 203 -6.55 -15.28 15.30
CA PHE A 203 -7.47 -15.26 16.44
C PHE A 203 -8.04 -13.85 16.65
N GLU A 204 -7.30 -12.82 16.25
CA GLU A 204 -7.60 -11.40 16.37
C GLU A 204 -7.19 -10.67 15.10
N GLY A 205 -7.77 -9.48 14.89
CA GLY A 205 -7.55 -8.61 13.75
C GLY A 205 -8.84 -8.30 12.99
N LEU A 206 -8.81 -7.26 12.14
CA LEU A 206 -9.98 -6.82 11.37
C LEU A 206 -10.48 -7.89 10.41
N GLY A 207 -9.58 -8.66 9.80
CA GLY A 207 -9.94 -9.78 8.91
C GLY A 207 -10.64 -10.91 9.67
N VAL A 208 -10.19 -11.22 10.88
CA VAL A 208 -10.87 -12.19 11.75
C VAL A 208 -12.25 -11.68 12.15
N TYR A 209 -12.35 -10.41 12.57
CA TYR A 209 -13.63 -9.79 12.90
C TYR A 209 -14.58 -9.83 11.70
N MET A 210 -14.09 -9.51 10.51
CA MET A 210 -14.84 -9.56 9.26
C MET A 210 -15.39 -10.98 8.98
N THR A 211 -14.59 -12.03 9.20
CA THR A 211 -15.07 -13.42 9.02
C THR A 211 -16.09 -13.83 10.06
N ARG A 212 -15.99 -13.33 11.30
CA ARG A 212 -16.99 -13.58 12.37
C ARG A 212 -18.33 -12.96 12.05
N VAL A 213 -18.35 -11.66 11.69
CA VAL A 213 -19.60 -10.95 11.35
C VAL A 213 -20.23 -11.51 10.07
N LYS A 214 -19.41 -11.94 9.09
CA LYS A 214 -19.89 -12.66 7.89
C LYS A 214 -20.61 -13.95 8.26
N LYS A 215 -20.03 -14.77 9.15
CA LYS A 215 -20.63 -16.03 9.61
C LYS A 215 -21.91 -15.80 10.41
N ALA A 216 -22.04 -14.66 11.08
CA ALA A 216 -23.23 -14.24 11.82
C ALA A 216 -24.29 -13.58 10.92
N TYR A 217 -24.04 -13.47 9.60
CA TYR A 217 -24.92 -12.77 8.65
C TYR A 217 -25.17 -11.30 8.98
N ALA A 218 -24.28 -10.67 9.78
CA ALA A 218 -24.33 -9.25 10.11
C ALA A 218 -23.59 -8.42 9.04
N PHE A 219 -24.22 -8.28 7.87
CA PHE A 219 -23.56 -7.63 6.72
C PHE A 219 -23.39 -6.13 6.89
N ASP A 220 -24.24 -5.47 7.70
CA ASP A 220 -24.08 -4.09 8.14
C ASP A 220 -22.70 -3.87 8.80
N LYS A 221 -22.32 -4.74 9.74
CA LYS A 221 -21.02 -4.72 10.40
C LYS A 221 -19.89 -5.10 9.44
N MET A 222 -20.13 -6.04 8.52
CA MET A 222 -19.13 -6.44 7.53
C MET A 222 -18.77 -5.29 6.60
N PHE A 223 -19.76 -4.55 6.07
CA PHE A 223 -19.54 -3.35 5.27
C PHE A 223 -18.84 -2.25 6.06
N ALA A 224 -19.23 -2.05 7.34
CA ALA A 224 -18.56 -1.10 8.23
C ALA A 224 -17.06 -1.41 8.38
N VAL A 225 -16.68 -2.69 8.56
CA VAL A 225 -15.27 -3.12 8.62
C VAL A 225 -14.55 -2.88 7.30
N ILE A 226 -15.17 -3.16 6.15
CA ILE A 226 -14.57 -2.91 4.84
C ILE A 226 -14.25 -1.43 4.66
N VAL A 227 -15.20 -0.55 4.99
CA VAL A 227 -15.00 0.91 4.94
C VAL A 227 -13.88 1.32 5.89
N PHE A 228 -13.83 0.73 7.09
CA PHE A 228 -12.78 1.04 8.07
C PHE A 228 -11.39 0.58 7.61
N ILE A 229 -11.25 -0.62 7.06
CA ILE A 229 -10.00 -1.12 6.46
C ILE A 229 -9.54 -0.19 5.33
N SER A 230 -10.47 0.23 4.47
CA SER A 230 -10.18 1.19 3.39
C SER A 230 -9.69 2.53 3.92
N ALA A 231 -10.32 3.05 4.98
CA ALA A 231 -9.91 4.29 5.64
C ALA A 231 -8.49 4.17 6.23
N ILE A 232 -8.18 3.06 6.91
CA ILE A 232 -6.83 2.78 7.45
C ILE A 232 -5.80 2.74 6.32
N SER A 233 -6.10 2.07 5.21
CA SER A 233 -5.21 1.98 4.05
C SER A 233 -4.92 3.37 3.45
N LEU A 234 -5.96 4.22 3.32
CA LEU A 234 -5.84 5.59 2.85
C LEU A 234 -5.01 6.47 3.80
N VAL A 235 -5.21 6.32 5.11
CA VAL A 235 -4.40 7.02 6.13
C VAL A 235 -2.94 6.60 6.04
N LEU A 236 -2.66 5.31 5.93
CA LEU A 236 -1.29 4.81 5.79
C LEU A 236 -0.62 5.34 4.51
N MET A 237 -1.33 5.32 3.39
CA MET A 237 -0.86 5.92 2.14
C MET A 237 -0.63 7.43 2.28
N GLY A 238 -1.50 8.15 2.99
CA GLY A 238 -1.35 9.56 3.30
C GLY A 238 -0.09 9.85 4.12
N ILE A 239 0.22 8.99 5.10
CA ILE A 239 1.46 9.07 5.89
C ILE A 239 2.68 8.91 4.98
N VAL A 240 2.67 7.95 4.06
CA VAL A 240 3.76 7.75 3.10
C VAL A 240 3.95 8.97 2.20
N ILE A 241 2.86 9.57 1.69
CA ILE A 241 2.91 10.79 0.89
C ILE A 241 3.48 11.97 1.71
N LEU A 242 3.13 12.07 2.98
CA LEU A 242 3.68 13.09 3.87
C LEU A 242 5.18 12.89 4.08
N LEU A 243 5.63 11.66 4.33
CA LEU A 243 7.05 11.32 4.46
C LEU A 243 7.82 11.62 3.17
N GLU A 244 7.25 11.33 2.00
CA GLU A 244 7.81 11.68 0.70
C GLU A 244 8.04 13.19 0.57
N ARG A 245 7.03 14.00 0.90
CA ARG A 245 7.14 15.47 0.84
C ARG A 245 8.22 16.03 1.76
N ILE A 246 8.35 15.47 2.95
CA ILE A 246 9.38 15.88 3.92
C ILE A 246 10.75 15.44 3.44
N SER A 247 10.88 14.27 2.85
CA SER A 247 12.16 13.70 2.39
C SER A 247 12.66 14.33 1.09
N MET A 248 11.77 14.88 0.24
CA MET A 248 12.11 15.43 -1.07
C MET A 248 11.58 16.87 -1.28
N PRO A 249 12.02 17.86 -0.48
CA PRO A 249 11.51 19.23 -0.62
C PRO A 249 11.91 19.89 -1.96
N TRP A 250 12.95 19.38 -2.64
CA TRP A 250 13.43 19.93 -3.90
C TRP A 250 12.52 19.60 -5.09
N VAL A 251 11.82 18.46 -5.09
CA VAL A 251 10.93 18.06 -6.20
C VAL A 251 9.74 18.99 -6.31
N HIS A 252 9.13 19.37 -5.20
CA HIS A 252 7.95 20.24 -5.17
C HIS A 252 8.26 21.73 -5.45
N LYS A 253 9.52 22.17 -5.30
CA LYS A 253 9.90 23.54 -5.71
C LYS A 253 9.89 23.71 -7.22
N THR A 254 10.19 22.68 -7.98
CA THR A 254 10.22 22.71 -9.45
C THR A 254 8.82 22.70 -10.06
N GLU A 255 7.87 21.97 -9.48
CA GLU A 255 6.45 21.99 -9.93
C GLU A 255 5.80 23.36 -9.77
N ASN A 256 6.06 24.06 -8.65
CA ASN A 256 5.55 25.39 -8.39
C ASN A 256 6.14 26.48 -9.29
N LEU A 257 7.28 26.23 -9.95
CA LEU A 257 7.92 27.13 -10.90
C LEU A 257 7.43 26.87 -12.34
N GLY A 258 7.01 25.65 -12.65
CA GLY A 258 6.44 25.26 -13.94
C GLY A 258 4.99 25.74 -14.14
N ASP A 259 4.20 25.83 -13.07
CA ASP A 259 2.81 26.33 -13.10
C ASP A 259 2.69 27.87 -13.21
N LYS A 260 3.81 28.58 -13.13
CA LYS A 260 3.87 30.06 -13.26
C LYS A 260 4.32 30.54 -14.64
N LYS A 261 4.54 29.65 -15.59
CA LYS A 261 4.72 29.95 -17.01
C LYS A 261 3.49 29.46 -17.78
#